data_e27c3909cc9848847e4fd37101b2903d
#
_entry.id   e27c3909cc9848847e4fd37101b2903d
#
_cell.length_a   1.000
_cell.length_b   1.000
_cell.length_c   1.000
_cell.angle_alpha   90.00
_cell.angle_beta   90.00
_cell.angle_gamma   90.00
#
_symmetry.space_group_name_H-M   'P 1'
#
loop_
_entity.id
_entity.type
_entity.pdbx_description
1 polymer ?
#
loop_
_entity_poly.entity_id
_entity_poly.type
_entity_poly.pdbx_seq_one_letter_code
_entity_poly.pdbx_strand_id
1 'polypeptide(L)'
;MTGRLPAGGDPAPGAATRDADPAAWDAFVEANDRGSYLQLTGWAEVKAVNGWFARRLHDPGAENAPAVGAQVLLRRPGALPWAFGYAPRGPVLDRWDAEGIARFTGLAQAGLRTGGRVSHLRIDPEIERDAGPDEDGAVIGGLRRAGWREAPPIQPVSTRVIDLAADEDALWGDLRKKWRQYVNKARAGGVRVVDAGPERLGEFYRIYRETADRAGFLIRAQSAYRDAWDAFGPAGRARLLFAELPDGTPVATLFLVRSGTRVVEPYGGMTQAGADSRANYLLKWEAIRSSKEAGATSYDLWGLAHPGIAHFKTGFGGREVGYVGAWDLVLDPFGRKTFQLAQRARVRVERLRHGLRGGGTTAAGYAGGGTGAGASGDAGPGGSGDAGGDG
;
A
#
# COMPACT_ATOMS: atom_id res chain seq x y z
N MET A 1 -11.79 25.18 62.29
CA MET A 1 -11.04 24.03 61.75
C MET A 1 -11.53 23.81 60.32
N THR A 2 -10.84 24.40 59.36
CA THR A 2 -11.15 24.35 57.94
C THR A 2 -10.28 23.27 57.28
N GLY A 3 -10.88 22.14 56.99
CA GLY A 3 -10.21 21.03 56.26
C GLY A 3 -10.03 21.36 54.79
N ARG A 4 -8.77 21.49 54.39
CA ARG A 4 -8.31 21.66 53.02
C ARG A 4 -8.34 20.28 52.32
N LEU A 5 -9.13 20.13 51.28
CA LEU A 5 -9.08 18.95 50.38
C LEU A 5 -7.71 18.89 49.70
N PRO A 6 -7.12 17.70 49.50
CA PRO A 6 -5.87 17.57 48.75
C PRO A 6 -6.12 17.87 47.28
N ALA A 7 -5.28 18.72 46.71
CA ALA A 7 -5.22 18.98 45.28
C ALA A 7 -4.89 17.68 44.53
N GLY A 8 -5.72 17.33 43.59
CA GLY A 8 -5.45 16.24 42.66
C GLY A 8 -4.14 16.53 41.93
N GLY A 9 -3.17 15.62 42.05
CA GLY A 9 -1.92 15.68 41.29
C GLY A 9 -2.22 15.60 39.82
N ASP A 10 -1.70 16.56 39.06
CA ASP A 10 -1.62 16.46 37.62
C ASP A 10 -0.87 15.16 37.23
N PRO A 11 -1.35 14.40 36.26
CA PRO A 11 -0.60 13.26 35.77
C PRO A 11 0.73 13.78 35.22
N ALA A 12 1.83 13.15 35.64
CA ALA A 12 3.17 13.46 35.17
C ALA A 12 3.19 13.59 33.64
N PRO A 13 3.84 14.62 33.06
CA PRO A 13 3.96 14.76 31.63
C PRO A 13 4.64 13.51 31.10
N GLY A 14 3.91 12.79 30.23
CA GLY A 14 4.34 11.54 29.62
C GLY A 14 5.74 11.65 29.04
N ALA A 15 6.48 10.56 29.12
CA ALA A 15 7.81 10.40 28.58
C ALA A 15 7.89 11.07 27.20
N ALA A 16 8.86 11.97 27.04
CA ALA A 16 9.12 12.66 25.79
C ALA A 16 9.12 11.62 24.65
N THR A 17 8.30 11.83 23.62
CA THR A 17 8.21 10.98 22.45
C THR A 17 9.59 10.88 21.79
N ARG A 18 10.43 9.96 22.25
CA ARG A 18 11.65 9.58 21.55
C ARG A 18 11.19 8.83 20.30
N ASP A 19 11.88 9.07 19.19
CA ASP A 19 11.69 8.27 17.98
C ASP A 19 11.95 6.80 18.34
N ALA A 20 11.00 5.91 18.08
CA ALA A 20 11.13 4.51 18.47
C ALA A 20 12.35 3.88 17.79
N ASP A 21 13.03 2.98 18.52
CA ASP A 21 14.11 2.19 17.95
C ASP A 21 13.63 1.46 16.68
N PRO A 22 14.39 1.53 15.56
CA PRO A 22 13.98 0.94 14.29
C PRO A 22 13.63 -0.54 14.36
N ALA A 23 14.42 -1.35 15.06
CA ALA A 23 14.20 -2.79 15.15
C ALA A 23 12.95 -3.13 16.01
N ALA A 24 12.79 -2.45 17.15
CA ALA A 24 11.61 -2.59 18.02
C ALA A 24 10.33 -2.12 17.29
N TRP A 25 10.43 -1.06 16.49
CA TRP A 25 9.33 -0.57 15.67
C TRP A 25 8.92 -1.59 14.60
N ASP A 26 9.88 -2.12 13.84
CA ASP A 26 9.59 -3.13 12.80
C ASP A 26 8.96 -4.38 13.42
N ALA A 27 9.46 -4.84 14.58
CA ALA A 27 8.89 -5.98 15.29
C ALA A 27 7.43 -5.72 15.72
N PHE A 28 7.11 -4.51 16.21
CA PHE A 28 5.73 -4.10 16.54
C PHE A 28 4.82 -4.11 15.32
N VAL A 29 5.29 -3.58 14.18
CA VAL A 29 4.53 -3.59 12.92
C VAL A 29 4.28 -5.01 12.44
N GLU A 30 5.31 -5.87 12.45
CA GLU A 30 5.22 -7.25 11.94
C GLU A 30 4.40 -8.19 12.83
N ALA A 31 4.33 -7.91 14.13
CA ALA A 31 3.48 -8.64 15.07
C ALA A 31 1.99 -8.30 14.94
N ASN A 32 1.66 -7.18 14.30
CA ASN A 32 0.27 -6.75 14.14
C ASN A 32 -0.32 -7.31 12.83
N ASP A 33 -1.48 -7.96 12.91
CA ASP A 33 -2.16 -8.57 11.76
C ASP A 33 -2.47 -7.59 10.62
N ARG A 34 -2.54 -6.27 10.93
CA ARG A 34 -2.76 -5.18 9.97
C ARG A 34 -1.50 -4.37 9.71
N GLY A 35 -0.35 -4.86 10.18
CA GLY A 35 0.94 -4.22 9.93
C GLY A 35 1.29 -4.26 8.45
N SER A 36 1.51 -3.08 7.87
CA SER A 36 1.85 -2.92 6.46
C SER A 36 3.34 -2.67 6.27
N TYR A 37 3.91 -3.21 5.18
CA TYR A 37 5.31 -2.91 4.81
C TYR A 37 5.57 -1.40 4.63
N LEU A 38 4.52 -0.61 4.37
CA LEU A 38 4.60 0.85 4.27
C LEU A 38 4.81 1.53 5.63
N GLN A 39 4.64 0.79 6.72
CA GLN A 39 4.94 1.23 8.09
C GLN A 39 6.32 0.74 8.58
N LEU A 40 6.98 -0.17 7.87
CA LEU A 40 8.33 -0.62 8.22
C LEU A 40 9.37 0.48 7.98
N THR A 41 10.47 0.45 8.73
CA THR A 41 11.58 1.41 8.65
C THR A 41 12.16 1.50 7.24
N GLY A 42 12.29 0.38 6.53
CA GLY A 42 12.75 0.36 5.15
C GLY A 42 11.93 1.25 4.21
N TRP A 43 10.62 1.43 4.46
CA TRP A 43 9.84 2.37 3.64
C TRP A 43 10.24 3.83 3.86
N ALA A 44 10.66 4.20 5.06
CA ALA A 44 11.19 5.53 5.31
C ALA A 44 12.48 5.78 4.53
N GLU A 45 13.36 4.78 4.41
CA GLU A 45 14.58 4.83 3.62
C GLU A 45 14.26 5.05 2.13
N VAL A 46 13.33 4.27 1.56
CA VAL A 46 12.81 4.45 0.19
C VAL A 46 12.26 5.86 -0.04
N LYS A 47 11.73 6.51 0.99
CA LYS A 47 11.15 7.85 0.88
C LYS A 47 12.15 8.97 1.13
N ALA A 48 13.22 8.71 1.87
CA ALA A 48 14.25 9.70 2.22
C ALA A 48 14.92 10.30 0.98
N VAL A 49 15.18 9.50 -0.07
CA VAL A 49 15.76 9.96 -1.33
C VAL A 49 14.90 11.01 -2.07
N ASN A 50 13.61 11.10 -1.71
CA ASN A 50 12.66 12.07 -2.28
C ASN A 50 12.35 13.22 -1.31
N GLY A 51 13.21 13.46 -0.31
CA GLY A 51 13.10 14.56 0.64
C GLY A 51 11.98 14.39 1.67
N TRP A 52 11.60 13.15 1.94
CA TRP A 52 10.79 12.81 3.11
C TRP A 52 11.70 12.45 4.27
N PHE A 53 11.30 12.79 5.49
CA PHE A 53 11.91 12.30 6.71
C PHE A 53 10.86 11.60 7.56
N ALA A 54 11.23 10.57 8.29
CA ALA A 54 10.33 9.80 9.09
C ALA A 54 10.41 10.19 10.57
N ARG A 55 9.28 10.07 11.25
CA ARG A 55 9.18 10.08 12.72
C ARG A 55 8.32 8.89 13.13
N ARG A 56 8.85 8.05 14.01
CA ARG A 56 8.13 6.90 14.57
C ARG A 56 7.53 7.29 15.91
N LEU A 57 6.23 7.48 15.91
CA LEU A 57 5.44 7.70 17.11
C LEU A 57 5.02 6.33 17.64
N HIS A 58 5.41 5.99 18.86
CA HIS A 58 5.07 4.71 19.46
C HIS A 58 4.80 4.85 20.94
N ASP A 59 3.70 4.29 21.37
CA ASP A 59 3.33 4.09 22.75
C ASP A 59 3.09 2.59 22.93
N PRO A 60 3.97 1.87 23.63
CA PRO A 60 3.90 0.41 23.75
C PRO A 60 2.69 -0.08 24.56
N GLY A 61 1.88 0.84 25.07
CA GLY A 61 0.74 0.48 25.90
C GLY A 61 1.12 0.11 27.34
N ALA A 62 0.17 -0.50 28.02
CA ALA A 62 0.31 -1.04 29.38
C ALA A 62 -0.64 -2.24 29.51
N GLU A 63 -0.64 -2.92 30.67
CA GLU A 63 -1.45 -4.14 30.90
C GLU A 63 -2.92 -3.99 30.46
N ASN A 64 -3.53 -2.80 30.62
CA ASN A 64 -4.91 -2.53 30.24
C ASN A 64 -5.07 -1.49 29.13
N ALA A 65 -3.99 -1.08 28.46
CA ALA A 65 -4.03 -0.04 27.43
C ALA A 65 -3.34 -0.54 26.14
N PRO A 66 -4.00 -0.40 24.96
CA PRO A 66 -3.47 -0.93 23.70
C PRO A 66 -2.19 -0.21 23.29
N ALA A 67 -1.24 -0.96 22.71
CA ALA A 67 -0.12 -0.35 22.03
C ALA A 67 -0.63 0.35 20.75
N VAL A 68 -0.06 1.52 20.47
CA VAL A 68 -0.44 2.35 19.33
C VAL A 68 0.79 3.04 18.74
N GLY A 69 0.84 3.17 17.41
CA GLY A 69 1.94 3.90 16.79
C GLY A 69 1.74 4.17 15.31
N ALA A 70 2.64 4.98 14.75
CA ALA A 70 2.75 5.19 13.32
C ALA A 70 4.15 5.64 12.92
N GLN A 71 4.67 5.11 11.81
CA GLN A 71 5.74 5.76 11.08
C GLN A 71 5.14 6.87 10.23
N VAL A 72 5.36 8.11 10.65
CA VAL A 72 4.88 9.30 9.97
C VAL A 72 5.97 9.84 9.05
N LEU A 73 5.71 9.83 7.77
CA LEU A 73 6.53 10.48 6.75
C LEU A 73 6.17 11.96 6.71
N LEU A 74 7.17 12.81 6.87
CA LEU A 74 7.01 14.26 6.91
C LEU A 74 7.71 14.88 5.70
N ARG A 75 7.02 15.77 5.01
CA ARG A 75 7.58 16.53 3.88
C ARG A 75 7.13 17.97 3.93
N ARG A 76 8.09 18.88 3.70
CA ARG A 76 7.81 20.30 3.55
C ARG A 76 7.73 20.66 2.06
N PRO A 77 6.55 21.06 1.53
CA PRO A 77 6.42 21.41 0.12
C PRO A 77 6.96 22.84 -0.13
N GLY A 78 7.99 22.95 -0.94
CA GLY A 78 8.57 24.23 -1.35
C GLY A 78 9.00 25.11 -0.18
N ALA A 79 8.67 26.41 -0.24
CA ALA A 79 9.00 27.41 0.79
C ALA A 79 7.97 27.51 1.94
N LEU A 80 6.98 26.61 1.99
CA LEU A 80 5.97 26.63 3.05
C LEU A 80 6.60 26.32 4.40
N PRO A 81 6.22 27.05 5.48
CA PRO A 81 6.76 26.80 6.82
C PRO A 81 6.18 25.53 7.48
N TRP A 82 5.18 24.90 6.86
CA TRP A 82 4.54 23.69 7.36
C TRP A 82 4.98 22.46 6.62
N ALA A 83 5.20 21.37 7.36
CA ALA A 83 5.28 20.03 6.80
C ALA A 83 3.88 19.42 6.63
N PHE A 84 3.74 18.52 5.70
CA PHE A 84 2.66 17.55 5.59
C PHE A 84 3.10 16.23 6.19
N GLY A 85 2.29 15.65 7.07
CA GLY A 85 2.51 14.33 7.66
C GLY A 85 1.65 13.27 6.96
N TYR A 86 2.25 12.11 6.66
CA TYR A 86 1.55 10.97 6.08
C TYR A 86 2.02 9.66 6.70
N ALA A 87 1.08 8.89 7.25
CA ALA A 87 1.32 7.54 7.73
C ALA A 87 0.64 6.54 6.76
N PRO A 88 1.36 6.08 5.71
CA PRO A 88 0.78 5.20 4.70
C PRO A 88 0.39 3.86 5.32
N ARG A 89 -0.86 3.44 5.11
CA ARG A 89 -1.44 2.22 5.70
C ARG A 89 -1.34 2.13 7.22
N GLY A 90 -1.02 3.24 7.87
CA GLY A 90 -1.06 3.39 9.31
C GLY A 90 -2.31 4.13 9.80
N PRO A 91 -2.43 4.26 11.11
CA PRO A 91 -1.54 3.80 12.17
C PRO A 91 -1.59 2.28 12.39
N VAL A 92 -0.65 1.76 13.19
CA VAL A 92 -0.65 0.40 13.72
C VAL A 92 -1.21 0.47 15.13
N LEU A 93 -2.35 -0.18 15.36
CA LEU A 93 -3.03 -0.22 16.65
C LEU A 93 -3.33 -1.68 17.01
N ASP A 94 -3.13 -2.06 18.26
CA ASP A 94 -3.55 -3.37 18.76
C ASP A 94 -5.06 -3.53 18.70
N ARG A 95 -5.79 -2.45 19.03
CA ARG A 95 -7.25 -2.41 18.97
C ARG A 95 -7.72 -1.14 18.24
N TRP A 96 -8.65 -1.31 17.33
CA TRP A 96 -9.30 -0.24 16.57
C TRP A 96 -10.65 0.14 17.20
N ASP A 97 -10.67 0.31 18.51
CA ASP A 97 -11.79 0.81 19.30
C ASP A 97 -11.66 2.32 19.61
N ALA A 98 -12.61 2.84 20.35
CA ALA A 98 -12.62 4.26 20.74
C ALA A 98 -11.39 4.64 21.58
N GLU A 99 -10.89 3.74 22.43
CA GLU A 99 -9.71 3.96 23.27
C GLU A 99 -8.43 3.99 22.43
N GLY A 100 -8.20 3.00 21.56
CA GLY A 100 -7.04 2.95 20.67
C GLY A 100 -6.96 4.15 19.74
N ILE A 101 -8.10 4.55 19.15
CA ILE A 101 -8.20 5.73 18.28
C ILE A 101 -7.89 7.02 19.08
N ALA A 102 -8.46 7.19 20.27
CA ALA A 102 -8.23 8.37 21.09
C ALA A 102 -6.78 8.45 21.56
N ARG A 103 -6.18 7.32 22.00
CA ARG A 103 -4.79 7.22 22.43
C ARG A 103 -3.83 7.58 21.30
N PHE A 104 -4.01 6.99 20.10
CA PHE A 104 -3.20 7.36 18.95
C PHE A 104 -3.36 8.82 18.55
N THR A 105 -4.58 9.36 18.60
CA THR A 105 -4.84 10.77 18.30
C THR A 105 -4.06 11.70 19.25
N GLY A 106 -4.06 11.41 20.55
CA GLY A 106 -3.27 12.14 21.55
C GLY A 106 -1.78 12.05 21.30
N LEU A 107 -1.27 10.84 21.02
CA LEU A 107 0.14 10.60 20.67
C LEU A 107 0.56 11.40 19.42
N ALA A 108 -0.26 11.40 18.38
CA ALA A 108 0.00 12.14 17.15
C ALA A 108 0.00 13.65 17.36
N GLN A 109 -0.95 14.17 18.15
CA GLN A 109 -1.00 15.58 18.50
C GLN A 109 0.21 16.03 19.31
N ALA A 110 0.61 15.27 20.31
CA ALA A 110 1.79 15.57 21.13
C ALA A 110 3.09 15.44 20.33
N GLY A 111 3.27 14.31 19.62
CA GLY A 111 4.51 14.00 18.91
C GLY A 111 4.77 14.88 17.69
N LEU A 112 3.73 15.37 17.00
CA LEU A 112 3.89 16.19 15.79
C LEU A 112 3.88 17.71 16.06
N ARG A 113 3.58 18.15 17.27
CA ARG A 113 3.73 19.57 17.68
C ARG A 113 5.15 19.93 18.06
N THR A 114 5.97 18.95 18.46
CA THR A 114 7.37 19.14 18.82
C THR A 114 8.27 19.05 17.59
N GLY A 115 9.21 19.98 17.43
CA GLY A 115 10.25 19.91 16.39
C GLY A 115 9.85 20.39 14.99
N GLY A 116 8.77 21.17 14.85
CA GLY A 116 8.39 21.79 13.57
C GLY A 116 6.89 21.98 13.43
N ARG A 117 6.50 22.83 12.45
CA ARG A 117 5.08 23.06 12.15
C ARG A 117 4.58 21.98 11.21
N VAL A 118 3.73 21.07 11.72
CA VAL A 118 3.00 20.11 10.88
C VAL A 118 1.58 20.63 10.67
N SER A 119 1.16 20.77 9.43
CA SER A 119 -0.17 21.29 9.08
C SER A 119 -1.27 20.28 9.42
N HIS A 120 -1.07 19.03 9.04
CA HIS A 120 -1.99 17.92 9.30
C HIS A 120 -1.26 16.59 9.12
N LEU A 121 -1.80 15.55 9.75
CA LEU A 121 -1.42 14.16 9.54
C LEU A 121 -2.51 13.47 8.73
N ARG A 122 -2.14 12.81 7.63
CA ARG A 122 -3.01 11.91 6.88
C ARG A 122 -2.70 10.46 7.23
N ILE A 123 -3.73 9.67 7.39
CA ILE A 123 -3.69 8.21 7.52
C ILE A 123 -4.60 7.57 6.47
N ASP A 124 -4.35 6.32 6.11
CA ASP A 124 -5.23 5.49 5.26
C ASP A 124 -5.15 4.02 5.68
N PRO A 125 -5.68 3.70 6.88
CA PRO A 125 -5.54 2.39 7.50
C PRO A 125 -6.21 1.29 6.68
N GLU A 126 -5.67 0.08 6.79
CA GLU A 126 -6.22 -1.13 6.17
C GLU A 126 -7.33 -1.75 7.02
N ILE A 127 -8.30 -0.93 7.41
CA ILE A 127 -9.50 -1.36 8.11
C ILE A 127 -10.59 -1.54 7.06
N GLU A 128 -11.14 -2.74 7.01
CA GLU A 128 -12.25 -3.07 6.12
C GLU A 128 -13.50 -2.31 6.57
N ARG A 129 -14.18 -1.68 5.61
CA ARG A 129 -15.41 -0.91 5.84
C ARG A 129 -16.56 -1.87 6.14
N ASP A 130 -17.38 -1.51 7.12
CA ASP A 130 -18.57 -2.25 7.54
C ASP A 130 -18.28 -3.73 7.89
N ALA A 131 -17.05 -4.01 8.36
CA ALA A 131 -16.64 -5.35 8.77
C ALA A 131 -15.55 -5.31 9.85
N GLY A 132 -15.46 -6.33 10.68
CA GLY A 132 -14.47 -6.46 11.74
C GLY A 132 -14.46 -5.25 12.66
N PRO A 133 -13.34 -4.52 12.83
CA PRO A 133 -13.30 -3.35 13.72
C PRO A 133 -14.24 -2.23 13.31
N ASP A 134 -14.62 -2.11 12.03
CA ASP A 134 -15.55 -1.09 11.52
C ASP A 134 -16.99 -1.62 11.39
N GLU A 135 -17.33 -2.72 12.05
CA GLU A 135 -18.71 -3.18 12.09
C GLU A 135 -19.64 -2.03 12.55
N ASP A 136 -20.76 -1.85 11.83
CA ASP A 136 -21.68 -0.72 12.03
C ASP A 136 -21.01 0.68 11.92
N GLY A 137 -19.87 0.81 11.25
CA GLY A 137 -19.16 2.07 11.10
C GLY A 137 -18.48 2.55 12.38
N ALA A 138 -18.13 1.64 13.28
CA ALA A 138 -17.56 1.96 14.60
C ALA A 138 -16.24 2.73 14.50
N VAL A 139 -15.33 2.32 13.61
CA VAL A 139 -14.03 3.00 13.39
C VAL A 139 -14.24 4.36 12.73
N ILE A 140 -15.09 4.44 11.71
CA ILE A 140 -15.45 5.69 11.03
C ILE A 140 -16.02 6.68 12.04
N GLY A 141 -16.97 6.23 12.87
CA GLY A 141 -17.55 7.02 13.95
C GLY A 141 -16.53 7.44 14.98
N GLY A 142 -15.63 6.54 15.38
CA GLY A 142 -14.54 6.78 16.31
C GLY A 142 -13.57 7.86 15.81
N LEU A 143 -13.13 7.75 14.57
CA LEU A 143 -12.26 8.74 13.93
C LEU A 143 -12.90 10.13 13.88
N ARG A 144 -14.19 10.22 13.49
CA ARG A 144 -14.91 11.50 13.48
C ARG A 144 -15.01 12.11 14.87
N ARG A 145 -15.34 11.32 15.91
CA ARG A 145 -15.39 11.80 17.32
C ARG A 145 -14.03 12.25 17.81
N ALA A 146 -12.95 11.62 17.39
CA ALA A 146 -11.57 12.00 17.72
C ALA A 146 -11.05 13.21 16.90
N GLY A 147 -11.88 13.83 16.05
CA GLY A 147 -11.54 15.05 15.31
C GLY A 147 -10.90 14.81 13.95
N TRP A 148 -10.82 13.56 13.48
CA TRP A 148 -10.38 13.24 12.13
C TRP A 148 -11.46 13.59 11.09
N ARG A 149 -11.02 13.95 9.90
CA ARG A 149 -11.88 14.32 8.77
C ARG A 149 -11.53 13.48 7.55
N GLU A 150 -12.52 13.03 6.83
CA GLU A 150 -12.31 12.31 5.57
C GLU A 150 -11.42 13.12 4.61
N ALA A 151 -10.57 12.42 3.91
CA ALA A 151 -9.58 13.00 3.02
C ALA A 151 -9.50 12.23 1.69
N PRO A 152 -9.02 12.86 0.61
CA PRO A 152 -8.76 12.15 -0.63
C PRO A 152 -7.74 11.03 -0.41
N PRO A 153 -7.99 9.82 -0.95
CA PRO A 153 -7.10 8.68 -0.78
C PRO A 153 -5.75 8.91 -1.49
N ILE A 154 -4.70 8.32 -0.91
CA ILE A 154 -3.37 8.26 -1.54
C ILE A 154 -3.08 6.83 -1.98
N GLN A 155 -3.43 5.84 -1.16
CA GLN A 155 -3.34 4.42 -1.50
C GLN A 155 -4.66 3.94 -2.11
N PRO A 156 -4.67 2.78 -2.79
CA PRO A 156 -5.89 2.16 -3.29
C PRO A 156 -6.92 1.99 -2.17
N VAL A 157 -8.17 2.33 -2.46
CA VAL A 157 -9.29 2.21 -1.50
C VAL A 157 -9.84 0.81 -1.40
N SER A 158 -9.46 -0.07 -2.31
CA SER A 158 -9.81 -1.50 -2.27
C SER A 158 -8.68 -2.36 -2.81
N THR A 159 -8.66 -3.59 -2.38
CA THR A 159 -7.74 -4.62 -2.82
C THR A 159 -8.44 -5.96 -2.89
N ARG A 160 -7.69 -7.01 -3.26
CA ARG A 160 -8.12 -8.39 -3.18
C ARG A 160 -7.13 -9.19 -2.36
N VAL A 161 -7.63 -9.85 -1.32
CA VAL A 161 -6.82 -10.64 -0.39
C VAL A 161 -7.16 -12.12 -0.52
N ILE A 162 -6.15 -12.95 -0.64
CA ILE A 162 -6.25 -14.41 -0.63
C ILE A 162 -5.80 -14.89 0.76
N ASP A 163 -6.66 -15.65 1.42
CA ASP A 163 -6.33 -16.33 2.67
C ASP A 163 -5.49 -17.58 2.36
N LEU A 164 -4.24 -17.57 2.79
CA LEU A 164 -3.30 -18.67 2.58
C LEU A 164 -3.38 -19.77 3.66
N ALA A 165 -4.28 -19.64 4.65
CA ALA A 165 -4.54 -20.74 5.61
C ALA A 165 -5.18 -21.95 4.92
N ALA A 166 -5.98 -21.74 3.85
CA ALA A 166 -6.52 -22.80 3.02
C ALA A 166 -5.42 -23.70 2.42
N ASP A 167 -5.68 -24.97 2.21
CA ASP A 167 -4.74 -25.88 1.53
C ASP A 167 -4.55 -25.51 0.04
N GLU A 168 -3.54 -26.11 -0.60
CA GLU A 168 -3.20 -25.78 -1.99
C GLU A 168 -4.32 -26.17 -2.96
N ASP A 169 -5.00 -27.29 -2.71
CA ASP A 169 -6.10 -27.75 -3.56
C ASP A 169 -7.31 -26.81 -3.48
N ALA A 170 -7.61 -26.30 -2.30
CA ALA A 170 -8.65 -25.30 -2.10
C ALA A 170 -8.29 -23.98 -2.79
N LEU A 171 -7.05 -23.49 -2.63
CA LEU A 171 -6.55 -22.30 -3.33
C LEU A 171 -6.61 -22.48 -4.85
N TRP A 172 -6.19 -23.65 -5.35
CA TRP A 172 -6.30 -23.99 -6.77
C TRP A 172 -7.75 -24.04 -7.25
N GLY A 173 -8.64 -24.63 -6.42
CA GLY A 173 -10.07 -24.72 -6.66
C GLY A 173 -10.75 -23.34 -6.80
N ASP A 174 -10.29 -22.37 -6.01
CA ASP A 174 -10.83 -21.00 -5.98
C ASP A 174 -10.45 -20.18 -7.24
N LEU A 175 -9.41 -20.61 -7.99
CA LEU A 175 -9.11 -20.00 -9.28
C LEU A 175 -10.27 -20.23 -10.26
N ARG A 176 -10.63 -19.21 -11.04
CA ARG A 176 -11.55 -19.40 -12.16
C ARG A 176 -11.09 -20.54 -13.06
N LYS A 177 -12.01 -21.37 -13.56
CA LYS A 177 -11.70 -22.50 -14.46
C LYS A 177 -10.77 -22.09 -15.62
N LYS A 178 -11.01 -20.95 -16.24
CA LYS A 178 -10.20 -20.42 -17.34
C LYS A 178 -8.78 -20.06 -16.89
N TRP A 179 -8.59 -19.55 -15.66
CA TRP A 179 -7.27 -19.24 -15.09
C TRP A 179 -6.46 -20.52 -14.87
N ARG A 180 -7.08 -21.57 -14.30
CA ARG A 180 -6.45 -22.89 -14.17
C ARG A 180 -5.99 -23.44 -15.53
N GLN A 181 -6.82 -23.30 -16.56
CA GLN A 181 -6.45 -23.69 -17.93
C GLN A 181 -5.25 -22.89 -18.43
N TYR A 182 -5.19 -21.59 -18.18
CA TYR A 182 -4.08 -20.74 -18.59
C TYR A 182 -2.79 -21.07 -17.84
N VAL A 183 -2.84 -21.31 -16.53
CA VAL A 183 -1.70 -21.80 -15.75
C VAL A 183 -1.16 -23.10 -16.34
N ASN A 184 -2.04 -24.07 -16.58
CA ASN A 184 -1.65 -25.37 -17.15
C ASN A 184 -1.10 -25.21 -18.60
N LYS A 185 -1.67 -24.33 -19.41
CA LYS A 185 -1.17 -24.04 -20.77
C LYS A 185 0.24 -23.43 -20.72
N ALA A 186 0.50 -22.47 -19.83
CA ALA A 186 1.83 -21.89 -19.68
C ALA A 186 2.85 -22.94 -19.21
N ARG A 187 2.47 -23.76 -18.23
CA ARG A 187 3.31 -24.87 -17.72
C ARG A 187 3.63 -25.89 -18.81
N ALA A 188 2.62 -26.33 -19.58
CA ALA A 188 2.79 -27.24 -20.71
C ALA A 188 3.62 -26.63 -21.85
N GLY A 189 3.56 -25.30 -22.03
CA GLY A 189 4.41 -24.52 -22.95
C GLY A 189 5.86 -24.35 -22.48
N GLY A 190 6.25 -24.95 -21.35
CA GLY A 190 7.62 -24.90 -20.83
C GLY A 190 7.99 -23.58 -20.13
N VAL A 191 7.00 -22.73 -19.82
CA VAL A 191 7.25 -21.52 -19.01
C VAL A 191 7.69 -21.93 -17.61
N ARG A 192 8.76 -21.31 -17.12
CA ARG A 192 9.29 -21.53 -15.77
C ARG A 192 9.23 -20.25 -14.95
N VAL A 193 9.01 -20.39 -13.65
CA VAL A 193 9.06 -19.28 -12.70
C VAL A 193 10.35 -19.38 -11.90
N VAL A 194 11.09 -18.27 -11.87
CA VAL A 194 12.38 -18.17 -11.18
C VAL A 194 12.36 -17.03 -10.18
N ASP A 195 13.00 -17.23 -9.03
CA ASP A 195 13.30 -16.18 -8.04
C ASP A 195 14.66 -15.57 -8.40
N ALA A 196 14.77 -14.24 -8.31
CA ALA A 196 15.95 -13.52 -8.78
C ALA A 196 16.38 -12.44 -7.78
N GLY A 197 17.66 -12.07 -7.87
CA GLY A 197 18.23 -11.01 -7.08
C GLY A 197 18.18 -9.62 -7.75
N PRO A 198 18.84 -8.64 -7.10
CA PRO A 198 18.84 -7.24 -7.54
C PRO A 198 19.53 -7.01 -8.89
N GLU A 199 20.36 -7.94 -9.34
CA GLU A 199 21.03 -7.89 -10.64
C GLU A 199 20.02 -7.85 -11.80
N ARG A 200 18.83 -8.41 -11.60
CA ARG A 200 17.76 -8.45 -12.61
C ARG A 200 16.72 -7.31 -12.50
N LEU A 201 16.94 -6.33 -11.63
CA LEU A 201 16.05 -5.16 -11.52
C LEU A 201 15.94 -4.35 -12.83
N GLY A 202 16.96 -4.40 -13.68
CA GLY A 202 16.91 -3.80 -15.03
C GLY A 202 15.87 -4.48 -15.93
N GLU A 203 15.82 -5.82 -15.92
CA GLU A 203 14.82 -6.61 -16.67
C GLU A 203 13.41 -6.38 -16.13
N PHE A 204 13.26 -6.40 -14.79
CA PHE A 204 12.01 -6.06 -14.13
C PHE A 204 11.49 -4.70 -14.62
N TYR A 205 12.32 -3.66 -14.58
CA TYR A 205 11.92 -2.31 -14.97
C TYR A 205 11.52 -2.24 -16.44
N ARG A 206 12.23 -2.93 -17.33
CA ARG A 206 11.90 -3.00 -18.76
C ARG A 206 10.50 -3.58 -18.98
N ILE A 207 10.20 -4.74 -18.37
CA ILE A 207 8.90 -5.42 -18.50
C ILE A 207 7.79 -4.58 -17.86
N TYR A 208 8.05 -4.00 -16.69
CA TYR A 208 7.07 -3.18 -15.99
C TYR A 208 6.74 -1.89 -16.73
N ARG A 209 7.75 -1.25 -17.36
CA ARG A 209 7.57 -0.07 -18.21
C ARG A 209 6.73 -0.39 -19.45
N GLU A 210 7.00 -1.51 -20.13
CA GLU A 210 6.20 -1.96 -21.28
C GLU A 210 4.73 -2.14 -20.88
N THR A 211 4.49 -2.71 -19.70
CA THR A 211 3.13 -2.84 -19.15
C THR A 211 2.50 -1.47 -18.89
N ALA A 212 3.24 -0.54 -18.27
CA ALA A 212 2.77 0.79 -17.96
C ALA A 212 2.42 1.60 -19.22
N ASP A 213 3.27 1.55 -20.24
CA ASP A 213 3.06 2.21 -21.53
C ASP A 213 1.80 1.68 -22.21
N ARG A 214 1.62 0.34 -22.23
CA ARG A 214 0.43 -0.31 -22.81
C ARG A 214 -0.87 0.00 -22.06
N ALA A 215 -0.80 0.05 -20.71
CA ALA A 215 -1.96 0.26 -19.86
C ALA A 215 -2.22 1.75 -19.52
N GLY A 216 -1.33 2.66 -19.92
CA GLY A 216 -1.49 4.11 -19.77
C GLY A 216 -1.33 4.62 -18.34
N PHE A 217 -0.51 3.97 -17.50
CA PHE A 217 -0.25 4.44 -16.15
C PHE A 217 1.22 4.87 -15.95
N LEU A 218 1.44 5.75 -14.97
CA LEU A 218 2.76 6.26 -14.67
C LEU A 218 3.49 5.36 -13.68
N ILE A 219 4.78 5.10 -13.96
CA ILE A 219 5.69 4.41 -13.05
C ILE A 219 6.79 5.34 -12.58
N ARG A 220 7.49 4.95 -11.53
CA ARG A 220 8.66 5.66 -11.01
C ARG A 220 9.89 5.39 -11.87
N ALA A 221 10.95 6.18 -11.65
CA ALA A 221 12.26 5.87 -12.20
C ALA A 221 12.77 4.51 -11.67
N GLN A 222 13.63 3.85 -12.44
CA GLN A 222 14.20 2.55 -12.09
C GLN A 222 14.89 2.55 -10.72
N SER A 223 15.55 3.65 -10.35
CA SER A 223 16.20 3.81 -9.05
C SER A 223 15.24 3.58 -7.88
N ALA A 224 13.96 3.97 -8.01
CA ALA A 224 12.99 3.78 -6.92
C ALA A 224 12.70 2.30 -6.59
N TYR A 225 12.87 1.40 -7.56
CA TYR A 225 12.71 -0.06 -7.34
C TYR A 225 13.99 -0.66 -6.78
N ARG A 226 15.15 -0.09 -7.12
CA ARG A 226 16.41 -0.42 -6.47
C ARG A 226 16.39 0.01 -5.01
N ASP A 227 15.98 1.25 -4.72
CA ASP A 227 15.84 1.75 -3.35
C ASP A 227 14.90 0.84 -2.53
N ALA A 228 13.80 0.35 -3.15
CA ALA A 228 12.90 -0.59 -2.49
C ALA A 228 13.55 -1.96 -2.24
N TRP A 229 14.33 -2.46 -3.19
CA TRP A 229 15.08 -3.70 -2.99
C TRP A 229 16.14 -3.56 -1.89
N ASP A 230 16.92 -2.48 -1.93
CA ASP A 230 18.00 -2.25 -0.98
C ASP A 230 17.45 -2.12 0.46
N ALA A 231 16.23 -1.57 0.62
CA ALA A 231 15.56 -1.43 1.91
C ALA A 231 14.92 -2.73 2.44
N PHE A 232 14.46 -3.63 1.57
CA PHE A 232 13.67 -4.80 1.98
C PHE A 232 14.34 -6.15 1.65
N GLY A 233 15.17 -6.20 0.61
CA GLY A 233 15.82 -7.42 0.14
C GLY A 233 16.79 -8.05 1.15
N PRO A 234 17.74 -7.29 1.74
CA PRO A 234 18.69 -7.82 2.71
C PRO A 234 18.05 -8.47 3.94
N ALA A 235 16.86 -8.00 4.33
CA ALA A 235 16.08 -8.59 5.42
C ALA A 235 15.17 -9.75 4.97
N GLY A 236 15.28 -10.22 3.72
CA GLY A 236 14.42 -11.27 3.16
C GLY A 236 12.94 -10.85 3.01
N ARG A 237 12.66 -9.55 3.06
CA ARG A 237 11.31 -9.00 2.95
C ARG A 237 10.89 -8.71 1.51
N ALA A 238 11.82 -8.64 0.55
CA ALA A 238 11.53 -8.47 -0.87
C ALA A 238 11.84 -9.75 -1.65
N ARG A 239 11.01 -10.03 -2.67
CA ARG A 239 11.24 -11.08 -3.67
C ARG A 239 10.98 -10.54 -5.06
N LEU A 240 11.78 -10.96 -6.02
CA LEU A 240 11.66 -10.60 -7.42
C LEU A 240 11.48 -11.88 -8.25
N LEU A 241 10.30 -12.07 -8.79
CA LEU A 241 9.95 -13.26 -9.56
C LEU A 241 9.86 -12.95 -11.06
N PHE A 242 10.32 -13.88 -11.88
CA PHE A 242 10.14 -13.84 -13.32
C PHE A 242 9.48 -15.11 -13.83
N ALA A 243 8.62 -14.96 -14.86
CA ALA A 243 8.27 -16.08 -15.72
C ALA A 243 9.10 -15.99 -16.99
N GLU A 244 9.76 -17.11 -17.34
CA GLU A 244 10.67 -17.24 -18.46
C GLU A 244 10.14 -18.26 -19.47
N LEU A 245 10.31 -17.97 -20.75
CA LEU A 245 10.06 -18.91 -21.83
C LEU A 245 11.12 -20.03 -21.83
N PRO A 246 10.94 -21.12 -22.59
CA PRO A 246 11.91 -22.23 -22.65
C PRO A 246 13.33 -21.82 -23.03
N ASP A 247 13.48 -20.74 -23.78
CA ASP A 247 14.76 -20.16 -24.20
C ASP A 247 15.41 -19.25 -23.12
N GLY A 248 14.78 -19.11 -21.96
CA GLY A 248 15.25 -18.25 -20.87
C GLY A 248 14.81 -16.78 -20.98
N THR A 249 14.04 -16.39 -22.00
CA THR A 249 13.56 -15.02 -22.15
C THR A 249 12.55 -14.66 -21.06
N PRO A 250 12.81 -13.62 -20.22
CA PRO A 250 11.87 -13.17 -19.19
C PRO A 250 10.73 -12.38 -19.83
N VAL A 251 9.49 -12.83 -19.61
CA VAL A 251 8.28 -12.29 -20.25
C VAL A 251 7.23 -11.76 -19.27
N ALA A 252 7.33 -12.09 -18.00
CA ALA A 252 6.51 -11.51 -16.94
C ALA A 252 7.31 -11.40 -15.63
N THR A 253 6.92 -10.49 -14.75
CA THR A 253 7.64 -10.24 -13.49
C THR A 253 6.70 -9.78 -12.39
N LEU A 254 7.06 -10.10 -11.14
CA LEU A 254 6.42 -9.61 -9.92
C LEU A 254 7.50 -9.17 -8.92
N PHE A 255 7.26 -8.05 -8.25
CA PHE A 255 8.02 -7.61 -7.08
C PHE A 255 7.10 -7.74 -5.87
N LEU A 256 7.44 -8.62 -4.96
CA LEU A 256 6.67 -8.90 -3.74
C LEU A 256 7.36 -8.27 -2.54
N VAL A 257 6.57 -7.80 -1.58
CA VAL A 257 7.09 -7.32 -0.29
C VAL A 257 6.33 -8.01 0.85
N ARG A 258 7.07 -8.47 1.85
CA ARG A 258 6.53 -9.13 3.04
C ARG A 258 6.59 -8.21 4.27
N SER A 259 5.54 -8.25 5.09
CA SER A 259 5.50 -7.68 6.45
C SER A 259 4.86 -8.71 7.37
N GLY A 260 5.62 -9.22 8.33
CA GLY A 260 5.17 -10.34 9.17
C GLY A 260 4.77 -11.55 8.33
N THR A 261 3.51 -11.97 8.45
CA THR A 261 2.94 -13.10 7.68
C THR A 261 2.17 -12.66 6.43
N ARG A 262 2.15 -11.36 6.10
CA ARG A 262 1.48 -10.84 4.91
C ARG A 262 2.47 -10.65 3.76
N VAL A 263 2.08 -11.10 2.57
CA VAL A 263 2.77 -10.80 1.31
C VAL A 263 1.91 -9.87 0.49
N VAL A 264 2.51 -8.82 -0.03
CA VAL A 264 1.85 -7.83 -0.88
C VAL A 264 2.55 -7.81 -2.24
N GLU A 265 1.77 -7.66 -3.31
CA GLU A 265 2.24 -7.57 -4.69
C GLU A 265 2.07 -6.13 -5.22
N PRO A 266 2.97 -5.19 -4.87
CA PRO A 266 2.81 -3.80 -5.27
C PRO A 266 3.15 -3.55 -6.74
N TYR A 267 4.04 -4.36 -7.35
CA TYR A 267 4.51 -4.13 -8.71
C TYR A 267 4.59 -5.43 -9.50
N GLY A 268 4.15 -5.38 -10.75
CA GLY A 268 4.25 -6.50 -11.67
C GLY A 268 3.84 -6.13 -13.09
N GLY A 269 4.28 -6.92 -14.05
CA GLY A 269 4.00 -6.68 -15.44
C GLY A 269 4.33 -7.87 -16.33
N MET A 270 3.97 -7.73 -17.62
CA MET A 270 4.28 -8.70 -18.65
C MET A 270 4.49 -8.03 -19.99
N THR A 271 5.28 -8.67 -20.85
CA THR A 271 5.40 -8.32 -22.25
C THR A 271 4.23 -8.88 -23.07
N GLN A 272 4.15 -8.54 -24.36
CA GLN A 272 3.19 -9.17 -25.26
C GLN A 272 3.40 -10.70 -25.35
N ALA A 273 4.66 -11.16 -25.42
CA ALA A 273 4.99 -12.59 -25.39
C ALA A 273 4.53 -13.28 -24.08
N GLY A 274 4.57 -12.56 -22.96
CA GLY A 274 4.02 -13.02 -21.67
C GLY A 274 2.50 -13.17 -21.69
N ALA A 275 1.79 -12.29 -22.39
CA ALA A 275 0.35 -12.42 -22.59
C ALA A 275 0.01 -13.63 -23.48
N ASP A 276 0.73 -13.82 -24.60
CA ASP A 276 0.50 -14.88 -25.59
C ASP A 276 0.78 -16.28 -25.01
N SER A 277 1.86 -16.40 -24.25
CA SER A 277 2.26 -17.62 -23.52
C SER A 277 1.46 -17.89 -22.24
N ARG A 278 0.63 -16.94 -21.80
CA ARG A 278 -0.09 -17.00 -20.50
C ARG A 278 0.86 -17.05 -19.29
N ALA A 279 2.09 -16.61 -19.43
CA ALA A 279 3.14 -16.68 -18.42
C ALA A 279 2.76 -15.94 -17.12
N ASN A 280 2.05 -14.81 -17.20
CA ASN A 280 1.59 -14.04 -16.04
C ASN A 280 0.62 -14.82 -15.15
N TYR A 281 -0.18 -15.74 -15.70
CA TYR A 281 -1.08 -16.59 -14.91
C TYR A 281 -0.30 -17.60 -14.08
N LEU A 282 0.69 -18.25 -14.70
CA LEU A 282 1.58 -19.19 -14.00
C LEU A 282 2.41 -18.45 -12.95
N LEU A 283 2.99 -17.30 -13.30
CA LEU A 283 3.80 -16.49 -12.39
C LEU A 283 3.02 -16.13 -11.12
N LYS A 284 1.78 -15.67 -11.29
CA LYS A 284 0.95 -15.28 -10.14
C LYS A 284 0.54 -16.48 -9.29
N TRP A 285 0.19 -17.60 -9.91
CA TRP A 285 -0.11 -18.82 -9.16
C TRP A 285 1.10 -19.29 -8.35
N GLU A 286 2.28 -19.35 -8.96
CA GLU A 286 3.52 -19.73 -8.27
C GLU A 286 3.91 -18.73 -7.16
N ALA A 287 3.64 -17.42 -7.35
CA ALA A 287 3.84 -16.42 -6.32
C ALA A 287 2.94 -16.65 -5.10
N ILE A 288 1.66 -16.97 -5.31
CA ILE A 288 0.70 -17.31 -4.25
C ILE A 288 1.16 -18.59 -3.54
N ARG A 289 1.41 -19.66 -4.28
CA ARG A 289 1.82 -20.97 -3.77
C ARG A 289 3.11 -20.88 -2.95
N SER A 290 4.16 -20.30 -3.54
CA SER A 290 5.46 -20.16 -2.85
C SER A 290 5.43 -19.21 -1.66
N SER A 291 4.51 -18.23 -1.64
CA SER A 291 4.31 -17.39 -0.45
C SER A 291 3.70 -18.18 0.71
N LYS A 292 2.73 -19.06 0.42
CA LYS A 292 2.18 -19.99 1.41
C LYS A 292 3.26 -20.94 1.95
N GLU A 293 4.05 -21.55 1.06
CA GLU A 293 5.17 -22.44 1.45
C GLU A 293 6.20 -21.72 2.34
N ALA A 294 6.41 -20.42 2.11
CA ALA A 294 7.28 -19.58 2.94
C ALA A 294 6.60 -19.11 4.25
N GLY A 295 5.44 -19.65 4.62
CA GLY A 295 4.74 -19.38 5.88
C GLY A 295 3.97 -18.06 5.91
N ALA A 296 3.59 -17.49 4.75
CA ALA A 296 2.64 -16.39 4.71
C ALA A 296 1.21 -16.90 5.00
N THR A 297 0.42 -16.08 5.71
CA THR A 297 -0.99 -16.36 6.00
C THR A 297 -1.93 -15.61 5.08
N SER A 298 -1.46 -14.54 4.41
CA SER A 298 -2.27 -13.79 3.46
C SER A 298 -1.44 -13.27 2.29
N TYR A 299 -2.07 -13.20 1.12
CA TYR A 299 -1.51 -12.63 -0.11
C TYR A 299 -2.42 -11.52 -0.62
N ASP A 300 -1.88 -10.31 -0.66
CA ASP A 300 -2.59 -9.11 -1.10
C ASP A 300 -2.19 -8.81 -2.55
N LEU A 301 -3.15 -8.92 -3.44
CA LEU A 301 -2.97 -8.63 -4.87
C LEU A 301 -2.80 -7.12 -5.14
N TRP A 302 -2.90 -6.26 -4.11
CA TRP A 302 -2.86 -4.82 -4.21
C TRP A 302 -3.96 -4.22 -5.10
N GLY A 303 -4.14 -2.95 -5.12
CA GLY A 303 -5.20 -2.13 -5.72
C GLY A 303 -6.00 -2.67 -6.91
N LEU A 304 -7.26 -2.31 -6.95
CA LEU A 304 -8.24 -2.68 -8.00
C LEU A 304 -8.65 -1.45 -8.84
N ALA A 305 -7.70 -0.57 -9.15
CA ALA A 305 -7.97 0.75 -9.73
C ALA A 305 -8.61 0.74 -11.14
N HIS A 306 -8.40 -0.32 -11.92
CA HIS A 306 -8.91 -0.42 -13.29
C HIS A 306 -9.73 -1.70 -13.49
N PRO A 307 -10.84 -1.64 -14.25
CA PRO A 307 -11.72 -2.81 -14.47
C PRO A 307 -11.00 -4.03 -15.02
N GLY A 308 -10.07 -3.87 -15.97
CA GLY A 308 -9.30 -4.98 -16.55
C GLY A 308 -8.37 -5.63 -15.52
N ILE A 309 -7.73 -4.82 -14.68
CA ILE A 309 -6.88 -5.29 -13.57
C ILE A 309 -7.72 -6.02 -12.52
N ALA A 310 -8.86 -5.43 -12.13
CA ALA A 310 -9.78 -6.04 -11.19
C ALA A 310 -10.28 -7.40 -11.71
N HIS A 311 -10.69 -7.48 -12.98
CA HIS A 311 -11.11 -8.73 -13.63
C HIS A 311 -10.02 -9.80 -13.59
N PHE A 312 -8.78 -9.44 -13.93
CA PHE A 312 -7.63 -10.36 -13.88
C PHE A 312 -7.38 -10.86 -12.48
N LYS A 313 -7.27 -9.97 -11.51
CA LYS A 313 -7.01 -10.30 -10.10
C LYS A 313 -8.12 -11.14 -9.48
N THR A 314 -9.40 -10.82 -9.79
CA THR A 314 -10.57 -11.58 -9.31
C THR A 314 -10.52 -13.06 -9.70
N GLY A 315 -9.88 -13.39 -10.80
CA GLY A 315 -9.78 -14.78 -11.26
C GLY A 315 -8.85 -15.68 -10.43
N PHE A 316 -8.06 -15.11 -9.53
CA PHE A 316 -7.18 -15.86 -8.62
C PHE A 316 -7.83 -16.22 -7.29
N GLY A 317 -9.12 -15.98 -7.15
CA GLY A 317 -9.85 -16.27 -5.90
C GLY A 317 -9.73 -15.18 -4.86
N GLY A 318 -9.89 -15.55 -3.60
CA GLY A 318 -9.87 -14.64 -2.48
C GLY A 318 -11.10 -13.71 -2.43
N ARG A 319 -11.06 -12.72 -1.56
CA ARG A 319 -12.15 -11.75 -1.38
C ARG A 319 -11.71 -10.31 -1.66
N GLU A 320 -12.63 -9.51 -2.15
CA GLU A 320 -12.43 -8.07 -2.26
C GLU A 320 -12.59 -7.41 -0.89
N VAL A 321 -11.69 -6.48 -0.59
CA VAL A 321 -11.67 -5.71 0.66
C VAL A 321 -11.71 -4.23 0.30
N GLY A 322 -12.75 -3.56 0.75
CA GLY A 322 -12.88 -2.09 0.69
C GLY A 322 -12.49 -1.47 2.03
N TYR A 323 -11.65 -0.44 2.00
CA TYR A 323 -11.14 0.18 3.23
C TYR A 323 -11.97 1.40 3.65
N VAL A 324 -11.89 1.78 4.93
CA VAL A 324 -12.52 2.98 5.50
C VAL A 324 -12.03 4.30 4.89
N GLY A 325 -10.98 4.23 4.05
CA GLY A 325 -10.45 5.37 3.31
C GLY A 325 -9.42 6.17 4.07
N ALA A 326 -9.14 7.39 3.57
CA ALA A 326 -8.12 8.26 4.14
C ALA A 326 -8.74 9.33 5.06
N TRP A 327 -7.96 9.70 6.09
CA TRP A 327 -8.40 10.63 7.12
C TRP A 327 -7.30 11.64 7.46
N ASP A 328 -7.67 12.93 7.68
CA ASP A 328 -6.78 14.00 8.08
C ASP A 328 -7.06 14.41 9.53
N LEU A 329 -6.03 14.38 10.37
CA LEU A 329 -5.99 15.08 11.65
C LEU A 329 -5.36 16.45 11.44
N VAL A 330 -6.15 17.52 11.61
CA VAL A 330 -5.68 18.90 11.43
C VAL A 330 -4.95 19.37 12.69
N LEU A 331 -3.66 19.69 12.55
CA LEU A 331 -2.81 20.17 13.65
C LEU A 331 -2.64 21.70 13.62
N ASP A 332 -2.63 22.29 12.42
CA ASP A 332 -2.61 23.72 12.18
C ASP A 332 -3.63 24.06 11.07
N PRO A 333 -4.79 24.68 11.42
CA PRO A 333 -5.84 24.98 10.44
C PRO A 333 -5.39 25.91 9.33
N PHE A 334 -4.53 26.88 9.63
CA PHE A 334 -4.02 27.81 8.61
C PHE A 334 -3.05 27.10 7.65
N GLY A 335 -2.13 26.32 8.20
CA GLY A 335 -1.23 25.49 7.41
C GLY A 335 -1.99 24.50 6.53
N ARG A 336 -3.05 23.87 7.04
CA ARG A 336 -3.90 22.96 6.25
C ARG A 336 -4.59 23.66 5.10
N LYS A 337 -5.13 24.86 5.31
CA LYS A 337 -5.78 25.67 4.29
C LYS A 337 -4.81 26.10 3.19
N THR A 338 -3.63 26.54 3.58
CA THR A 338 -2.54 26.92 2.66
C THR A 338 -2.09 25.72 1.82
N PHE A 339 -1.94 24.56 2.44
CA PHE A 339 -1.60 23.32 1.72
C PHE A 339 -2.67 22.95 0.68
N GLN A 340 -3.95 23.03 1.03
CA GLN A 340 -5.05 22.77 0.09
C GLN A 340 -5.06 23.73 -1.10
N LEU A 341 -4.80 25.02 -0.87
CA LEU A 341 -4.72 26.02 -1.93
C LEU A 341 -3.54 25.74 -2.88
N ALA A 342 -2.36 25.43 -2.30
CA ALA A 342 -1.18 25.09 -3.09
C ALA A 342 -1.41 23.83 -3.94
N GLN A 343 -2.07 22.82 -3.40
CA GLN A 343 -2.41 21.60 -4.13
C GLN A 343 -3.39 21.86 -5.29
N ARG A 344 -4.43 22.67 -5.05
CA ARG A 344 -5.38 23.08 -6.10
C ARG A 344 -4.71 23.89 -7.22
N ALA A 345 -3.83 24.82 -6.85
CA ALA A 345 -3.06 25.61 -7.81
C ALA A 345 -2.15 24.73 -8.67
N ARG A 346 -1.46 23.75 -8.06
CA ARG A 346 -0.61 22.79 -8.78
C ARG A 346 -1.40 21.99 -9.81
N VAL A 347 -2.54 21.41 -9.40
CA VAL A 347 -3.42 20.63 -10.29
C VAL A 347 -3.92 21.49 -11.45
N ARG A 348 -4.26 22.77 -11.18
CA ARG A 348 -4.71 23.70 -12.22
C ARG A 348 -3.59 24.00 -13.22
N VAL A 349 -2.37 24.24 -12.75
CA VAL A 349 -1.20 24.47 -13.61
C VAL A 349 -0.87 23.23 -14.45
N GLU A 350 -0.92 22.03 -13.87
CA GLU A 350 -0.71 20.78 -14.60
C GLU A 350 -1.77 20.58 -15.71
N ARG A 351 -3.05 20.83 -15.41
CA ARG A 351 -4.12 20.77 -16.41
C ARG A 351 -3.92 21.77 -17.55
N LEU A 352 -3.51 23.00 -17.25
CA LEU A 352 -3.21 24.01 -18.27
C LEU A 352 -2.01 23.60 -19.14
N ARG A 353 -0.96 23.03 -18.56
CA ARG A 353 0.20 22.50 -19.30
C ARG A 353 -0.16 21.32 -20.20
N HIS A 354 -1.05 20.44 -19.77
CA HIS A 354 -1.56 19.32 -20.58
C HIS A 354 -2.52 19.80 -21.67
N GLY A 355 -3.39 20.79 -21.40
CA GLY A 355 -4.26 21.40 -22.40
C GLY A 355 -3.51 22.12 -23.51
N LEU A 356 -2.33 22.69 -23.22
CA LEU A 356 -1.46 23.36 -24.20
C LEU A 356 -0.62 22.39 -25.05
N ARG A 357 -0.55 21.10 -24.70
CA ARG A 357 0.25 20.07 -25.41
C ARG A 357 -0.56 19.19 -26.38
N GLY A 358 -1.82 19.57 -26.69
CA GLY A 358 -2.62 18.91 -27.73
C GLY A 358 -3.39 17.68 -27.23
N GLY A 359 -4.69 17.65 -27.56
CA GLY A 359 -5.67 16.66 -27.16
C GLY A 359 -5.27 15.23 -27.44
N GLY A 360 -5.36 14.42 -26.41
CA GLY A 360 -5.24 12.98 -26.45
C GLY A 360 -5.59 12.43 -25.08
N THR A 361 -6.76 11.78 -25.01
CA THR A 361 -7.27 10.88 -23.98
C THR A 361 -7.19 11.35 -22.52
N THR A 362 -8.36 11.57 -21.96
CA THR A 362 -8.66 11.80 -20.55
C THR A 362 -8.26 10.60 -19.68
N ALA A 363 -7.03 10.61 -19.18
CA ALA A 363 -6.68 9.83 -18.01
C ALA A 363 -6.95 10.69 -16.78
N ALA A 364 -7.90 10.27 -15.93
CA ALA A 364 -8.07 10.82 -14.61
C ALA A 364 -6.81 10.53 -13.79
N GLY A 365 -5.84 11.45 -13.87
CA GLY A 365 -4.59 11.37 -13.13
C GLY A 365 -4.85 11.61 -11.66
N TYR A 366 -4.48 10.68 -10.81
CA TYR A 366 -4.32 10.88 -9.38
C TYR A 366 -3.31 12.00 -9.14
N ALA A 367 -3.79 13.21 -8.88
CA ALA A 367 -2.98 14.34 -8.45
C ALA A 367 -2.67 14.21 -6.96
N GLY A 368 -1.82 13.24 -6.61
CA GLY A 368 -1.24 13.10 -5.28
C GLY A 368 0.27 12.98 -5.43
N GLY A 369 1.01 13.90 -4.80
CA GLY A 369 2.46 13.94 -4.88
C GLY A 369 3.12 12.62 -4.57
N GLY A 370 3.72 12.00 -5.56
CA GLY A 370 4.86 11.10 -5.42
C GLY A 370 4.71 9.77 -4.69
N THR A 371 3.51 9.22 -4.54
CA THR A 371 3.32 7.85 -4.05
C THR A 371 2.63 7.03 -5.13
N GLY A 372 3.34 6.70 -6.21
CA GLY A 372 2.84 5.73 -7.17
C GLY A 372 2.71 4.36 -6.51
N ALA A 373 1.52 4.00 -6.06
CA ALA A 373 1.18 2.60 -5.93
C ALA A 373 1.12 2.05 -7.36
N GLY A 374 2.00 1.10 -7.66
CA GLY A 374 2.00 0.45 -8.95
C GLY A 374 0.69 -0.29 -9.17
N ALA A 375 -0.11 0.19 -10.11
CA ALA A 375 -1.16 -0.64 -10.67
C ALA A 375 -0.49 -1.68 -11.56
N SER A 376 -0.58 -2.95 -11.18
CA SER A 376 -0.23 -4.04 -12.09
C SER A 376 -1.35 -4.16 -13.12
N GLY A 377 -1.08 -3.73 -14.35
CA GLY A 377 -2.05 -3.75 -15.43
C GLY A 377 -1.96 -5.00 -16.28
N ASP A 378 -3.05 -5.69 -16.45
CA ASP A 378 -3.28 -6.58 -17.58
C ASP A 378 -4.60 -6.22 -18.26
N ALA A 379 -4.53 -5.57 -19.41
CA ALA A 379 -5.61 -5.50 -20.37
C ALA A 379 -5.37 -6.59 -21.39
N GLY A 380 -5.94 -7.76 -21.17
CA GLY A 380 -6.03 -8.78 -22.21
C GLY A 380 -6.80 -8.21 -23.40
N PRO A 381 -6.47 -8.61 -24.66
CA PRO A 381 -7.17 -8.15 -25.85
C PRO A 381 -8.64 -8.52 -25.73
N GLY A 382 -9.53 -7.53 -25.88
CA GLY A 382 -10.96 -7.74 -25.98
C GLY A 382 -11.26 -8.75 -27.07
N GLY A 383 -11.87 -9.87 -26.70
CA GLY A 383 -12.43 -10.78 -27.65
C GLY A 383 -13.53 -10.06 -28.42
N SER A 384 -13.29 -9.83 -29.70
CA SER A 384 -14.33 -9.47 -30.65
C SER A 384 -15.45 -10.51 -30.54
N GLY A 385 -16.68 -10.01 -30.30
CA GLY A 385 -17.85 -10.85 -30.24
C GLY A 385 -18.04 -11.59 -31.57
N ASP A 386 -18.13 -12.90 -31.47
CA ASP A 386 -18.66 -13.73 -32.56
C ASP A 386 -20.18 -13.79 -32.31
N ALA A 387 -20.89 -12.96 -33.07
CA ALA A 387 -22.32 -13.08 -33.30
C ALA A 387 -22.49 -14.11 -34.40
N GLY A 388 -22.57 -15.37 -34.01
CA GLY A 388 -22.96 -16.48 -34.92
C GLY A 388 -24.43 -16.80 -34.71
N GLY A 389 -25.23 -16.42 -35.67
CA GLY A 389 -26.62 -16.77 -35.77
C GLY A 389 -26.87 -18.24 -36.09
N ASP A 390 -28.09 -18.57 -35.86
CA ASP A 390 -28.85 -19.79 -36.06
C ASP A 390 -28.40 -20.74 -37.21
N GLY A 391 -28.56 -22.05 -36.93
CA GLY A 391 -28.57 -23.16 -37.81
C GLY A 391 -28.68 -24.45 -37.02
#